data_677c582c0208c11bc022595d7c22ac4b
#
_entry.id   677c582c0208c11bc022595d7c22ac4b
#
_cell.length_a   1.000
_cell.length_b   1.000
_cell.length_c   1.000
_cell.angle_alpha   90.00
_cell.angle_beta   90.00
_cell.angle_gamma   90.00
#
_symmetry.space_group_name_H-M   'P 1'
#
loop_
_entity.id
_entity.type
_entity.pdbx_description
1 polymer ?
#
loop_
_entity_poly.entity_id
_entity_poly.type
_entity_poly.pdbx_seq_one_letter_code
_entity_poly.pdbx_strand_id
1 'polypeptide(L)'
;AQAIMELGALVCKPTSPLCEACPINRNCISYKRKDFSLIKKIKKTKTKYFEANIYIDENKMLLIKNNKFNFLKNLLIFPMNEIDKTKFNSSPKTKTKIKISNIDMNIVINKNKIKTTNKGVILNRRNIGREAIPSFTKKLFRVALSNV
;
A
#
# COMPACT_ATOMS: atom_id res chain seq x y z
N ALA A 1 18.81 -14.41 10.60
CA ALA A 1 17.66 -14.03 9.73
C ALA A 1 18.08 -13.12 8.57
N GLN A 2 18.90 -12.11 8.80
CA GLN A 2 19.31 -11.14 7.77
C GLN A 2 20.06 -11.79 6.60
N ALA A 3 21.04 -12.67 6.87
CA ALA A 3 21.80 -13.37 5.84
C ALA A 3 20.93 -14.21 4.90
N ILE A 4 19.83 -14.80 5.40
CA ILE A 4 18.88 -15.56 4.56
C ILE A 4 18.07 -14.62 3.67
N MET A 5 17.70 -13.44 4.16
CA MET A 5 17.00 -12.44 3.34
C MET A 5 17.91 -11.91 2.24
N GLU A 6 19.17 -11.63 2.53
CA GLU A 6 20.17 -11.20 1.54
C GLU A 6 20.46 -12.29 0.51
N LEU A 7 20.59 -13.55 0.95
CA LEU A 7 20.71 -14.68 0.04
C LEU A 7 19.53 -14.77 -0.94
N GLY A 8 18.31 -14.57 -0.44
CA GLY A 8 17.09 -14.54 -1.26
C GLY A 8 17.02 -13.35 -2.22
N ALA A 9 17.61 -12.22 -1.86
CA ALA A 9 17.62 -11.02 -2.70
C ALA A 9 18.71 -11.06 -3.78
N LEU A 10 19.90 -11.54 -3.45
CA LEU A 10 21.09 -11.44 -4.29
C LEU A 10 21.38 -12.70 -5.09
N VAL A 11 21.17 -13.87 -4.51
CA VAL A 11 21.58 -15.18 -5.07
C VAL A 11 20.38 -16.03 -5.49
N CYS A 12 19.43 -16.29 -4.57
CA CYS A 12 18.28 -17.16 -4.82
C CYS A 12 17.12 -16.38 -5.47
N LYS A 13 17.36 -15.85 -6.66
CA LYS A 13 16.38 -15.03 -7.39
C LYS A 13 15.25 -15.88 -7.97
N PRO A 14 13.99 -15.37 -8.00
CA PRO A 14 12.83 -16.15 -8.47
C PRO A 14 12.88 -16.59 -9.93
N THR A 15 13.54 -15.84 -10.80
CA THR A 15 13.56 -16.10 -12.24
C THR A 15 14.89 -16.65 -12.75
N SER A 16 15.98 -16.39 -12.03
CA SER A 16 17.33 -16.78 -12.46
C SER A 16 18.23 -16.94 -11.22
N PRO A 17 18.08 -18.05 -10.47
CA PRO A 17 18.88 -18.28 -9.27
C PRO A 17 20.32 -18.58 -9.61
N LEU A 18 21.26 -17.92 -8.92
CA LEU A 18 22.71 -18.12 -9.06
C LEU A 18 23.14 -19.28 -8.14
N CYS A 19 22.69 -20.50 -8.43
CA CYS A 19 22.87 -21.65 -7.56
C CYS A 19 24.33 -22.06 -7.35
N GLU A 20 25.18 -21.87 -8.33
CA GLU A 20 26.61 -22.19 -8.24
C GLU A 20 27.34 -21.29 -7.23
N ALA A 21 26.93 -20.01 -7.14
CA ALA A 21 27.46 -19.07 -6.16
C ALA A 21 26.78 -19.17 -4.78
N CYS A 22 25.80 -20.07 -4.62
CA CYS A 22 25.03 -20.18 -3.39
C CYS A 22 25.81 -20.96 -2.31
N PRO A 23 26.07 -20.37 -1.12
CA PRO A 23 26.86 -21.05 -0.07
C PRO A 23 26.16 -22.29 0.53
N ILE A 24 24.85 -22.44 0.31
CA ILE A 24 24.06 -23.58 0.82
C ILE A 24 23.58 -24.52 -0.29
N ASN A 25 24.14 -24.46 -1.50
CA ASN A 25 23.71 -25.26 -2.64
C ASN A 25 23.79 -26.78 -2.39
N ARG A 26 24.82 -27.23 -1.65
CA ARG A 26 25.00 -28.65 -1.31
C ARG A 26 23.83 -29.25 -0.53
N ASN A 27 23.13 -28.43 0.27
CA ASN A 27 21.99 -28.83 1.09
C ASN A 27 20.65 -28.40 0.48
N CYS A 28 20.67 -27.77 -0.68
CA CYS A 28 19.46 -27.25 -1.33
C CYS A 28 18.76 -28.38 -2.12
N ILE A 29 17.53 -28.70 -1.73
CA ILE A 29 16.71 -29.73 -2.40
C ILE A 29 16.36 -29.31 -3.84
N SER A 30 15.97 -28.04 -4.03
CA SER A 30 15.64 -27.50 -5.38
C SER A 30 16.83 -27.55 -6.33
N TYR A 31 18.05 -27.29 -5.86
CA TYR A 31 19.26 -27.39 -6.66
C TYR A 31 19.56 -28.83 -7.07
N LYS A 32 19.48 -29.78 -6.11
CA LYS A 32 19.68 -31.20 -6.35
C LYS A 32 18.68 -31.80 -7.35
N ARG A 33 17.42 -31.37 -7.26
CA ARG A 33 16.32 -31.83 -8.13
C ARG A 33 16.22 -31.03 -9.42
N LYS A 34 16.96 -29.93 -9.57
CA LYS A 34 16.82 -28.95 -10.67
C LYS A 34 15.37 -28.45 -10.84
N ASP A 35 14.61 -28.43 -9.72
CA ASP A 35 13.22 -28.01 -9.68
C ASP A 35 13.07 -26.72 -8.87
N PHE A 36 12.74 -25.65 -9.56
CA PHE A 36 12.53 -24.32 -9.01
C PHE A 36 11.04 -23.89 -9.05
N SER A 37 10.13 -24.81 -9.25
CA SER A 37 8.67 -24.57 -9.32
C SER A 37 8.11 -23.99 -8.02
N LEU A 38 8.74 -24.25 -6.87
CA LEU A 38 8.37 -23.71 -5.57
C LEU A 38 8.71 -22.22 -5.43
N ILE A 39 9.57 -21.67 -6.29
CA ILE A 39 9.84 -20.24 -6.33
C ILE A 39 8.59 -19.55 -6.88
N LYS A 40 7.80 -18.94 -6.02
CA LYS A 40 6.53 -18.30 -6.40
C LYS A 40 6.77 -17.25 -7.48
N LYS A 41 6.11 -17.43 -8.64
CA LYS A 41 6.08 -16.40 -9.67
C LYS A 41 5.63 -15.07 -9.09
N ILE A 42 6.32 -14.00 -9.45
CA ILE A 42 5.95 -12.61 -9.05
C ILE A 42 4.49 -12.39 -9.46
N LYS A 43 3.65 -12.06 -8.50
CA LYS A 43 2.23 -11.77 -8.78
C LYS A 43 2.15 -10.57 -9.72
N LYS A 44 1.42 -10.71 -10.83
CA LYS A 44 1.16 -9.61 -11.75
C LYS A 44 0.53 -8.44 -10.99
N THR A 45 1.01 -7.23 -11.28
CA THR A 45 0.44 -6.00 -10.73
C THR A 45 -1.02 -5.85 -11.16
N LYS A 46 -1.91 -5.51 -10.23
CA LYS A 46 -3.33 -5.26 -10.49
C LYS A 46 -3.58 -3.76 -10.36
N THR A 47 -4.17 -3.15 -11.38
CA THR A 47 -4.61 -1.76 -11.32
C THR A 47 -5.99 -1.68 -10.72
N LYS A 48 -6.17 -0.84 -9.70
CA LYS A 48 -7.45 -0.57 -9.04
C LYS A 48 -7.69 0.92 -8.90
N TYR A 49 -8.97 1.30 -8.86
CA TYR A 49 -9.42 2.68 -8.79
C TYR A 49 -10.18 2.92 -7.49
N PHE A 50 -9.91 4.03 -6.82
CA PHE A 50 -10.50 4.35 -5.53
C PHE A 50 -10.91 5.82 -5.47
N GLU A 51 -11.89 6.08 -4.62
CA GLU A 51 -12.27 7.42 -4.17
C GLU A 51 -11.99 7.51 -2.68
N ALA A 52 -11.11 8.42 -2.27
CA ALA A 52 -10.74 8.64 -0.88
C ALA A 52 -11.38 9.93 -0.37
N ASN A 53 -12.12 9.84 0.74
CA ASN A 53 -12.73 10.98 1.41
C ASN A 53 -11.81 11.45 2.54
N ILE A 54 -11.16 12.57 2.35
CA ILE A 54 -10.21 13.14 3.30
C ILE A 54 -10.92 14.19 4.12
N TYR A 55 -11.28 13.83 5.34
CA TYR A 55 -11.94 14.69 6.29
C TYR A 55 -10.88 15.41 7.13
N ILE A 56 -10.79 16.72 6.93
CA ILE A 56 -9.84 17.60 7.61
C ILE A 56 -10.61 18.83 8.12
N ASP A 57 -10.29 19.24 9.33
CA ASP A 57 -10.72 20.50 9.91
C ASP A 57 -9.54 21.09 10.69
N GLU A 58 -9.24 22.38 10.49
CA GLU A 58 -8.09 23.11 11.07
C GLU A 58 -6.90 22.25 11.52
N ASN A 59 -6.98 21.70 12.73
CA ASN A 59 -5.94 20.85 13.33
C ASN A 59 -6.33 19.38 13.48
N LYS A 60 -7.49 18.97 12.97
CA LYS A 60 -8.03 17.61 13.13
C LYS A 60 -8.13 16.89 11.79
N MET A 61 -7.99 15.59 11.81
CA MET A 61 -8.28 14.69 10.70
C MET A 61 -9.02 13.46 11.20
N LEU A 62 -9.93 12.92 10.40
CA LEU A 62 -10.68 11.72 10.72
C LEU A 62 -10.17 10.55 9.91
N LEU A 63 -9.81 9.49 10.60
CA LEU A 63 -9.39 8.22 10.03
C LEU A 63 -10.31 7.10 10.50
N ILE A 64 -10.36 6.02 9.73
CA ILE A 64 -11.09 4.80 10.09
C ILE A 64 -10.14 3.61 10.12
N LYS A 65 -10.44 2.62 10.97
CA LYS A 65 -9.74 1.33 10.95
C LYS A 65 -10.17 0.56 9.70
N ASN A 66 -9.21 0.19 8.88
CA ASN A 66 -9.50 -0.53 7.63
C ASN A 66 -9.87 -1.99 7.89
N ASN A 67 -11.16 -2.27 7.87
CA ASN A 67 -11.70 -3.63 7.94
C ASN A 67 -12.22 -4.12 6.57
N LYS A 68 -12.30 -3.21 5.57
CA LYS A 68 -12.92 -3.47 4.27
C LYS A 68 -11.95 -4.05 3.25
N PHE A 69 -10.71 -3.59 3.23
CA PHE A 69 -9.72 -3.97 2.23
C PHE A 69 -8.68 -4.92 2.79
N ASN A 70 -8.18 -5.84 1.94
CA ASN A 70 -7.13 -6.79 2.32
C ASN A 70 -5.73 -6.15 2.42
N PHE A 71 -5.52 -4.97 1.84
CA PHE A 71 -4.30 -4.18 2.04
C PHE A 71 -4.44 -3.30 3.29
N LEU A 72 -3.35 -3.09 4.02
CA LEU A 72 -3.32 -2.27 5.25
C LEU A 72 -4.45 -2.63 6.25
N LYS A 73 -4.80 -3.90 6.35
CA LYS A 73 -5.87 -4.40 7.23
C LYS A 73 -5.60 -4.00 8.68
N ASN A 74 -6.64 -3.57 9.38
CA ASN A 74 -6.60 -3.09 10.77
C ASN A 74 -5.80 -1.79 11.02
N LEU A 75 -5.24 -1.16 9.99
CA LEU A 75 -4.54 0.12 10.12
C LEU A 75 -5.47 1.31 9.89
N LEU A 76 -5.08 2.48 10.39
CA LEU A 76 -5.83 3.72 10.22
C LEU A 76 -5.61 4.32 8.84
N ILE A 77 -6.69 4.43 8.07
CA ILE A 77 -6.70 5.02 6.73
C ILE A 77 -7.82 6.06 6.61
N PHE A 78 -7.76 6.92 5.60
CA PHE A 78 -8.93 7.74 5.24
C PHE A 78 -10.07 6.86 4.72
N PRO A 79 -11.35 7.20 5.00
CA PRO A 79 -12.48 6.52 4.41
C PRO A 79 -12.37 6.49 2.89
N MET A 80 -12.47 5.30 2.30
CA MET A 80 -12.35 5.15 0.84
C MET A 80 -13.24 4.02 0.30
N ASN A 81 -13.58 4.13 -0.98
CA ASN A 81 -14.35 3.14 -1.71
C ASN A 81 -13.66 2.78 -3.02
N GLU A 82 -13.78 1.53 -3.45
CA GLU A 82 -13.38 1.11 -4.79
C GLU A 82 -14.42 1.66 -5.79
N ILE A 83 -13.95 2.19 -6.92
CA ILE A 83 -14.77 2.77 -7.98
C ILE A 83 -14.35 2.19 -9.33
N ASP A 84 -15.19 2.36 -10.35
CA ASP A 84 -14.86 1.96 -11.71
C ASP A 84 -13.93 2.96 -12.41
N LYS A 85 -13.22 2.48 -13.43
CA LYS A 85 -12.32 3.29 -14.25
C LYS A 85 -13.04 4.47 -14.92
N THR A 86 -14.28 4.29 -15.34
CA THR A 86 -15.13 5.34 -15.94
C THR A 86 -15.36 6.48 -14.96
N LYS A 87 -15.77 6.18 -13.73
CA LYS A 87 -15.97 7.16 -12.66
C LYS A 87 -14.67 7.86 -12.28
N PHE A 88 -13.55 7.14 -12.26
CA PHE A 88 -12.24 7.74 -12.04
C PHE A 88 -11.89 8.76 -13.12
N ASN A 89 -12.08 8.41 -14.40
CA ASN A 89 -11.71 9.27 -15.53
C ASN A 89 -12.57 10.53 -15.61
N SER A 90 -13.89 10.41 -15.38
CA SER A 90 -14.85 11.53 -15.43
C SER A 90 -14.74 12.49 -14.24
N SER A 91 -14.05 12.11 -13.17
CA SER A 91 -13.92 12.97 -11.99
C SER A 91 -12.98 14.15 -12.26
N PRO A 92 -13.42 15.41 -12.05
CA PRO A 92 -12.60 16.62 -12.17
C PRO A 92 -11.69 16.86 -10.95
N LYS A 93 -11.80 16.01 -9.91
CA LYS A 93 -11.10 16.15 -8.64
C LYS A 93 -9.62 15.75 -8.74
N THR A 94 -8.85 16.12 -7.74
CA THR A 94 -7.44 15.75 -7.62
C THR A 94 -7.24 14.24 -7.70
N LYS A 95 -6.29 13.79 -8.52
CA LYS A 95 -5.96 12.40 -8.73
C LYS A 95 -4.53 12.11 -8.30
N THR A 96 -4.30 10.94 -7.71
CA THR A 96 -2.95 10.48 -7.35
C THR A 96 -2.78 9.00 -7.63
N LYS A 97 -1.52 8.57 -7.81
CA LYS A 97 -1.17 7.15 -7.96
C LYS A 97 -0.29 6.72 -6.80
N ILE A 98 -0.66 5.62 -6.17
CA ILE A 98 0.12 5.02 -5.08
C ILE A 98 0.20 3.52 -5.32
N LYS A 99 1.41 2.96 -5.19
CA LYS A 99 1.61 1.51 -5.28
C LYS A 99 1.70 0.91 -3.87
N ILE A 100 0.94 -0.15 -3.63
CA ILE A 100 1.03 -0.97 -2.42
C ILE A 100 1.19 -2.42 -2.83
N SER A 101 2.34 -3.03 -2.51
CA SER A 101 2.66 -4.40 -2.93
C SER A 101 2.47 -4.58 -4.45
N ASN A 102 1.56 -5.44 -4.88
CA ASN A 102 1.23 -5.70 -6.29
C ASN A 102 -0.05 -4.98 -6.76
N ILE A 103 -0.46 -3.89 -6.10
CA ILE A 103 -1.63 -3.10 -6.47
C ILE A 103 -1.18 -1.70 -6.85
N ASP A 104 -1.45 -1.28 -8.09
CA ASP A 104 -1.33 0.09 -8.55
C ASP A 104 -2.68 0.79 -8.33
N MET A 105 -2.72 1.67 -7.34
CA MET A 105 -3.93 2.36 -6.92
C MET A 105 -4.01 3.73 -7.57
N ASN A 106 -5.05 3.96 -8.37
CA ASN A 106 -5.41 5.26 -8.90
C ASN A 106 -6.51 5.84 -8.00
N ILE A 107 -6.27 6.97 -7.35
CA ILE A 107 -7.11 7.48 -6.28
C ILE A 107 -7.58 8.88 -6.61
N VAL A 108 -8.90 9.09 -6.58
CA VAL A 108 -9.55 10.41 -6.58
C VAL A 108 -9.64 10.89 -5.14
N ILE A 109 -9.26 12.14 -4.89
CA ILE A 109 -9.27 12.75 -3.55
C ILE A 109 -10.45 13.70 -3.42
N ASN A 110 -11.32 13.44 -2.44
CA ASN A 110 -12.38 14.30 -2.00
C ASN A 110 -12.01 14.96 -0.68
N LYS A 111 -11.92 16.28 -0.64
CA LYS A 111 -11.72 17.01 0.62
C LYS A 111 -13.08 17.34 1.24
N ASN A 112 -13.22 17.06 2.51
CA ASN A 112 -14.45 17.28 3.26
C ASN A 112 -14.11 17.87 4.65
N LYS A 113 -15.02 18.65 5.21
CA LYS A 113 -14.96 19.05 6.63
C LYS A 113 -15.45 17.93 7.52
N ILE A 114 -14.91 17.81 8.72
CA ILE A 114 -15.36 16.84 9.72
C ILE A 114 -16.74 17.27 10.22
N LYS A 115 -17.71 16.36 10.19
CA LYS A 115 -19.05 16.55 10.76
C LYS A 115 -19.20 15.66 12.02
N THR A 116 -20.04 16.07 12.95
CA THR A 116 -20.34 15.32 14.18
C THR A 116 -20.89 13.92 13.92
N THR A 117 -21.53 13.71 12.77
CA THR A 117 -22.07 12.42 12.34
C THR A 117 -21.01 11.45 11.81
N ASN A 118 -19.78 11.89 11.54
CA ASN A 118 -18.73 11.04 11.02
C ASN A 118 -18.21 10.07 12.07
N LYS A 119 -18.28 8.78 11.80
CA LYS A 119 -17.72 7.71 12.64
C LYS A 119 -16.24 7.49 12.29
N GLY A 120 -15.39 7.44 13.33
CA GLY A 120 -13.96 7.18 13.13
C GLY A 120 -13.11 7.69 14.29
N VAL A 121 -11.80 7.64 14.11
CA VAL A 121 -10.80 8.15 15.05
C VAL A 121 -10.40 9.55 14.63
N ILE A 122 -10.61 10.54 15.47
CA ILE A 122 -10.18 11.91 15.21
C ILE A 122 -8.80 12.10 15.83
N LEU A 123 -7.83 12.45 15.00
CA LEU A 123 -6.45 12.70 15.40
C LEU A 123 -6.05 14.15 15.12
N ASN A 124 -5.13 14.67 15.92
CA ASN A 124 -4.51 15.95 15.62
C ASN A 124 -3.55 15.78 14.43
N ARG A 125 -3.70 16.60 13.39
CA ARG A 125 -2.86 16.53 12.18
C ARG A 125 -1.37 16.79 12.45
N ARG A 126 -1.02 17.50 13.53
CA ARG A 126 0.38 17.72 13.95
C ARG A 126 1.05 16.43 14.41
N ASN A 127 0.26 15.47 14.89
CA ASN A 127 0.76 14.18 15.41
C ASN A 127 0.87 13.10 14.33
N ILE A 128 0.56 13.39 13.06
CA ILE A 128 0.60 12.40 11.97
C ILE A 128 1.97 11.71 11.81
N GLY A 129 3.03 12.40 12.19
CA GLY A 129 4.40 11.84 12.19
C GLY A 129 4.69 10.91 13.37
N ARG A 130 4.04 11.12 14.51
CA ARG A 130 4.26 10.40 15.77
C ARG A 130 3.37 9.17 15.93
N GLU A 131 2.19 9.21 15.31
CA GLU A 131 1.23 8.10 15.36
C GLU A 131 1.63 6.96 14.42
N ALA A 132 1.24 5.73 14.79
CA ALA A 132 1.42 4.53 13.97
C ALA A 132 0.51 4.52 12.73
N ILE A 133 0.61 5.58 11.92
CA ILE A 133 -0.19 5.79 10.71
C ILE A 133 0.60 5.29 9.50
N PRO A 134 0.01 4.48 8.60
CA PRO A 134 0.66 3.97 7.41
C PRO A 134 1.22 5.10 6.53
N SER A 135 2.35 4.86 5.88
CA SER A 135 2.95 5.80 4.91
C SER A 135 1.99 6.14 3.77
N PHE A 136 1.12 5.20 3.39
CA PHE A 136 0.02 5.40 2.46
C PHE A 136 -0.91 6.55 2.89
N THR A 137 -1.39 6.52 4.14
CA THR A 137 -2.28 7.55 4.70
C THR A 137 -1.56 8.90 4.78
N LYS A 138 -0.29 8.91 5.20
CA LYS A 138 0.56 10.12 5.23
C LYS A 138 0.74 10.72 3.83
N LYS A 139 0.91 9.87 2.79
CA LYS A 139 1.04 10.32 1.39
C LYS A 139 -0.25 10.94 0.87
N LEU A 140 -1.41 10.30 1.09
CA LEU A 140 -2.71 10.87 0.74
C LEU A 140 -2.96 12.22 1.41
N PHE A 141 -2.61 12.35 2.68
CA PHE A 141 -2.72 13.60 3.43
C PHE A 141 -1.88 14.72 2.79
N ARG A 142 -0.62 14.44 2.44
CA ARG A 142 0.26 15.43 1.78
C ARG A 142 -0.31 15.90 0.45
N VAL A 143 -0.77 14.95 -0.40
CA VAL A 143 -1.37 15.30 -1.69
C VAL A 143 -2.65 16.12 -1.51
N ALA A 144 -3.44 15.85 -0.47
CA ALA A 144 -4.62 16.66 -0.17
C ALA A 144 -4.27 18.09 0.24
N LEU A 145 -3.12 18.33 0.88
CA LEU A 145 -2.68 19.66 1.29
C LEU A 145 -1.99 20.45 0.19
N SER A 146 -1.23 19.78 -0.70
CA SER A 146 -0.46 20.47 -1.77
C SER A 146 -1.32 21.09 -2.87
N ASN A 147 -2.63 20.82 -2.90
CA ASN A 147 -3.57 21.36 -3.87
C ASN A 147 -4.52 22.40 -3.19
N VAL A 148 -3.96 23.26 -2.35
CA VAL A 148 -4.60 24.47 -1.81
C VAL A 148 -4.00 25.68 -2.49
#